data_29b32db892f051f541f693526018d5fc
#
_entry.id   29b32db892f051f541f693526018d5fc
#
_cell.length_a   1.000
_cell.length_b   1.000
_cell.length_c   1.000
_cell.angle_alpha   90.00
_cell.angle_beta   90.00
_cell.angle_gamma   90.00
#
_symmetry.space_group_name_H-M   'P 1'
#
loop_
_entity.id
_entity.type
_entity.pdbx_description
1 polymer ?
#
loop_
_entity_poly.entity_id
_entity_poly.type
_entity_poly.pdbx_seq_one_letter_code
_entity_poly.pdbx_strand_id
1 'polypeptide(L)'
;YLYKAVAPTDIAQAVAGIRGLGIRGAGVSMPYKQVVIPLIDELHPSAARIKAVNTIVNTDGRLVGYNTDYVAVADLLREHEVDADLPVVVRGSGGMANAVVAAIADHSITGTVVARNAATGQSLASRYGWSYSDAVPAGDLGLVVNVTPLGMAGADADAQSFSDAEIQRARVVFDVVAFPVETPLIRAATRLGVPVITGGEVIS
;
A
#
# COMPACT_ATOMS: atom_id res chain seq x y z
N TYR A 1 23.27 13.96 -2.17
CA TYR A 1 22.36 13.91 -1.02
C TYR A 1 22.86 12.88 -0.02
N LEU A 2 22.63 13.13 1.28
CA LEU A 2 22.88 12.17 2.36
C LEU A 2 21.54 11.67 2.88
N TYR A 3 21.37 10.35 2.95
CA TYR A 3 20.24 9.70 3.59
C TYR A 3 20.69 9.03 4.90
N LYS A 4 19.98 9.28 6.00
CA LYS A 4 20.25 8.71 7.30
C LYS A 4 18.99 8.22 7.96
N ALA A 5 18.96 6.94 8.33
CA ALA A 5 17.89 6.39 9.16
C ALA A 5 18.03 6.89 10.60
N VAL A 6 16.93 7.34 11.18
CA VAL A 6 16.85 7.84 12.55
C VAL A 6 15.65 7.20 13.24
N ALA A 7 15.85 6.72 14.48
CA ALA A 7 14.76 6.29 15.35
C ALA A 7 14.53 7.40 16.41
N PRO A 8 13.50 8.25 16.24
CA PRO A 8 13.29 9.36 17.16
C PRO A 8 12.76 8.87 18.51
N THR A 9 13.27 9.46 19.59
CA THR A 9 12.70 9.30 20.94
C THR A 9 11.52 10.22 21.18
N ASP A 10 11.45 11.33 20.44
CA ASP A 10 10.36 12.29 20.43
C ASP A 10 10.08 12.73 18.99
N ILE A 11 8.94 12.32 18.47
CA ILE A 11 8.57 12.60 17.07
C ILE A 11 8.28 14.08 16.83
N ALA A 12 7.76 14.81 17.81
CA ALA A 12 7.47 16.22 17.64
C ALA A 12 8.76 17.04 17.53
N GLN A 13 9.74 16.75 18.38
CA GLN A 13 11.06 17.36 18.28
C GLN A 13 11.80 16.98 17.00
N ALA A 14 11.66 15.72 16.55
CA ALA A 14 12.24 15.26 15.29
C ALA A 14 11.68 16.05 14.10
N VAL A 15 10.36 16.22 14.02
CA VAL A 15 9.72 17.01 12.95
C VAL A 15 10.12 18.48 13.02
N ALA A 16 10.18 19.08 14.23
CA ALA A 16 10.69 20.46 14.39
C ALA A 16 12.17 20.57 13.93
N GLY A 17 12.96 19.55 14.17
CA GLY A 17 14.36 19.44 13.72
C GLY A 17 14.50 19.49 12.19
N ILE A 18 13.53 18.96 11.42
CA ILE A 18 13.53 19.07 9.96
C ILE A 18 13.63 20.55 9.53
N ARG A 19 12.87 21.43 10.19
CA ARG A 19 12.94 22.88 9.94
C ARG A 19 14.25 23.48 10.42
N GLY A 20 14.61 23.23 11.70
CA GLY A 20 15.74 23.88 12.35
C GLY A 20 17.11 23.49 11.75
N LEU A 21 17.22 22.32 11.19
CA LEU A 21 18.44 21.81 10.55
C LEU A 21 18.46 21.98 9.03
N GLY A 22 17.40 22.54 8.45
CA GLY A 22 17.28 22.69 7.00
C GLY A 22 17.26 21.35 6.24
N ILE A 23 16.76 20.28 6.89
CA ILE A 23 16.62 18.96 6.24
C ILE A 23 15.58 19.07 5.14
N ARG A 24 15.93 18.67 3.92
CA ARG A 24 15.05 18.82 2.74
C ARG A 24 13.83 17.93 2.75
N GLY A 25 13.89 16.80 3.41
CA GLY A 25 12.76 15.90 3.52
C GLY A 25 13.05 14.71 4.42
N ALA A 26 12.02 13.99 4.76
CA ALA A 26 12.11 12.80 5.60
C ALA A 26 11.10 11.73 5.16
N GLY A 27 11.56 10.48 5.06
CA GLY A 27 10.68 9.33 5.02
C GLY A 27 10.11 9.05 6.40
N VAL A 28 8.81 8.77 6.48
CA VAL A 28 8.09 8.46 7.72
C VAL A 28 7.61 7.01 7.71
N SER A 29 8.13 6.21 8.63
CA SER A 29 7.74 4.80 8.80
C SER A 29 6.76 4.62 9.97
N MET A 30 6.27 3.38 10.13
CA MET A 30 5.48 3.01 11.32
C MET A 30 6.27 3.21 12.61
N PRO A 31 5.63 3.66 13.71
CA PRO A 31 4.19 3.91 13.85
C PRO A 31 3.76 5.35 13.54
N TYR A 32 4.61 6.18 12.95
CA TYR A 32 4.48 7.64 12.94
C TYR A 32 3.67 8.22 11.77
N LYS A 33 3.26 7.43 10.77
CA LYS A 33 2.59 7.92 9.54
C LYS A 33 1.34 8.77 9.79
N GLN A 34 0.63 8.56 10.90
CA GLN A 34 -0.54 9.37 11.29
C GLN A 34 -0.16 10.45 12.33
N VAL A 35 0.79 10.13 13.21
CA VAL A 35 1.18 11.00 14.33
C VAL A 35 1.83 12.29 13.86
N VAL A 36 2.51 12.28 12.71
CA VAL A 36 3.18 13.47 12.14
C VAL A 36 2.20 14.48 11.52
N ILE A 37 0.95 14.09 11.23
CA ILE A 37 -0.03 14.95 10.57
C ILE A 37 -0.22 16.29 11.28
N PRO A 38 -0.48 16.35 12.59
CA PRO A 38 -0.65 17.63 13.29
C PRO A 38 0.65 18.41 13.49
N LEU A 39 1.81 17.86 13.10
CA LEU A 39 3.13 18.47 13.30
C LEU A 39 3.68 19.15 12.04
N ILE A 40 2.99 19.01 10.92
CA ILE A 40 3.36 19.59 9.61
C ILE A 40 2.36 20.66 9.19
N ASP A 41 2.70 21.44 8.16
CA ASP A 41 1.91 22.61 7.78
C ASP A 41 0.78 22.29 6.81
N GLU A 42 0.97 21.25 5.97
CA GLU A 42 0.02 20.91 4.91
C GLU A 42 0.06 19.41 4.56
N LEU A 43 -1.09 18.89 4.15
CA LEU A 43 -1.22 17.58 3.54
C LEU A 43 -1.45 17.71 2.04
N HIS A 44 -0.58 17.09 1.25
CA HIS A 44 -0.86 16.84 -0.16
C HIS A 44 -2.10 15.93 -0.29
N PRO A 45 -2.93 16.05 -1.36
CA PRO A 45 -4.10 15.20 -1.56
C PRO A 45 -3.88 13.71 -1.36
N SER A 46 -2.72 13.17 -1.79
CA SER A 46 -2.34 11.76 -1.60
C SER A 46 -2.33 11.32 -0.13
N ALA A 47 -1.82 12.17 0.76
CA ALA A 47 -1.78 11.88 2.20
C ALA A 47 -3.10 12.22 2.91
N ALA A 48 -3.77 13.28 2.48
CA ALA A 48 -5.06 13.71 3.03
C ALA A 48 -6.13 12.63 2.80
N ARG A 49 -6.16 12.02 1.61
CA ARG A 49 -7.10 10.98 1.21
C ARG A 49 -7.11 9.77 2.14
N ILE A 50 -5.94 9.34 2.57
CA ILE A 50 -5.75 8.15 3.40
C ILE A 50 -5.40 8.44 4.86
N LYS A 51 -5.23 9.72 5.21
CA LYS A 51 -4.81 10.21 6.54
C LYS A 51 -3.53 9.52 7.03
N ALA A 52 -2.55 9.41 6.15
CA ALA A 52 -1.25 8.82 6.46
C ALA A 52 -0.15 9.47 5.60
N VAL A 53 0.93 9.91 6.25
CA VAL A 53 2.11 10.52 5.62
C VAL A 53 3.25 9.51 5.66
N ASN A 54 3.85 9.22 4.51
CA ASN A 54 5.10 8.43 4.45
C ASN A 54 6.30 9.30 4.01
N THR A 55 6.06 10.51 3.53
CA THR A 55 7.10 11.43 3.05
C THR A 55 6.77 12.86 3.46
N ILE A 56 7.73 13.55 4.07
CA ILE A 56 7.66 14.99 4.38
C ILE A 56 8.66 15.70 3.47
N VAL A 57 8.21 16.75 2.79
CA VAL A 57 9.08 17.65 2.02
C VAL A 57 9.14 18.98 2.73
N ASN A 58 10.35 19.51 2.91
CA ASN A 58 10.61 20.81 3.49
C ASN A 58 11.04 21.79 2.39
N THR A 59 10.24 22.83 2.20
CA THR A 59 10.55 23.95 1.30
C THR A 59 10.60 25.22 2.13
N ASP A 60 11.79 25.71 2.40
CA ASP A 60 12.04 26.94 3.16
C ASP A 60 11.32 26.98 4.52
N GLY A 61 11.31 25.86 5.23
CA GLY A 61 10.67 25.72 6.54
C GLY A 61 9.20 25.28 6.49
N ARG A 62 8.54 25.30 5.33
CA ARG A 62 7.19 24.74 5.16
C ARG A 62 7.26 23.24 4.93
N LEU A 63 6.58 22.47 5.77
CA LEU A 63 6.53 21.02 5.72
C LEU A 63 5.22 20.54 5.08
N VAL A 64 5.34 19.85 3.96
CA VAL A 64 4.20 19.24 3.25
C VAL A 64 4.32 17.73 3.33
N GLY A 65 3.25 17.06 3.76
CA GLY A 65 3.19 15.60 3.88
C GLY A 65 2.57 14.96 2.66
N TYR A 66 3.22 13.93 2.16
CA TYR A 66 2.80 13.12 1.00
C TYR A 66 2.61 11.66 1.40
N ASN A 67 1.87 10.94 0.58
CA ASN A 67 1.90 9.47 0.60
C ASN A 67 2.25 8.95 -0.80
N THR A 68 3.50 8.51 -0.95
CA THR A 68 4.03 8.01 -2.22
C THR A 68 3.53 6.60 -2.52
N ASP A 69 3.17 5.78 -1.51
CA ASP A 69 2.57 4.46 -1.71
C ASP A 69 1.25 4.59 -2.49
N TYR A 70 0.40 5.56 -2.11
CA TYR A 70 -0.86 5.85 -2.82
C TYR A 70 -0.62 6.30 -4.26
N VAL A 71 0.35 7.21 -4.48
CA VAL A 71 0.65 7.74 -5.81
C VAL A 71 1.17 6.61 -6.72
N ALA A 72 2.13 5.82 -6.24
CA ALA A 72 2.69 4.72 -7.00
C ALA A 72 1.62 3.70 -7.43
N VAL A 73 0.73 3.31 -6.50
CA VAL A 73 -0.36 2.38 -6.85
C VAL A 73 -1.31 2.97 -7.88
N ALA A 74 -1.69 4.25 -7.74
CA ALA A 74 -2.57 4.92 -8.70
C ALA A 74 -1.94 5.00 -10.10
N ASP A 75 -0.64 5.23 -10.18
CA ASP A 75 0.09 5.27 -11.44
C ASP A 75 0.19 3.88 -12.08
N LEU A 76 0.52 2.83 -11.31
CA LEU A 76 0.58 1.45 -11.78
C LEU A 76 -0.78 0.94 -12.29
N LEU A 77 -1.88 1.25 -11.60
CA LEU A 77 -3.22 0.87 -12.08
C LEU A 77 -3.52 1.47 -13.46
N ARG A 78 -3.05 2.70 -13.71
CA ARG A 78 -3.22 3.38 -15.01
C ARG A 78 -2.29 2.80 -16.07
N GLU A 79 -1.02 2.54 -15.74
CA GLU A 79 -0.02 1.99 -16.65
C GLU A 79 -0.36 0.57 -17.12
N HIS A 80 -0.90 -0.24 -16.21
CA HIS A 80 -1.33 -1.61 -16.51
C HIS A 80 -2.78 -1.71 -17.01
N GLU A 81 -3.44 -0.58 -17.26
CA GLU A 81 -4.81 -0.51 -17.80
C GLU A 81 -5.78 -1.45 -17.05
N VAL A 82 -5.71 -1.44 -15.71
CA VAL A 82 -6.53 -2.33 -14.88
C VAL A 82 -8.01 -2.03 -15.09
N ASP A 83 -8.74 -3.03 -15.58
CA ASP A 83 -10.15 -2.93 -15.94
C ASP A 83 -11.02 -2.70 -14.68
N ALA A 84 -11.83 -1.64 -14.74
CA ALA A 84 -12.71 -1.22 -13.64
C ALA A 84 -13.94 -2.14 -13.44
N ASP A 85 -14.32 -2.91 -14.46
CA ASP A 85 -15.55 -3.71 -14.43
C ASP A 85 -15.41 -5.07 -13.73
N LEU A 86 -14.22 -5.37 -13.22
CA LEU A 86 -13.93 -6.68 -12.65
C LEU A 86 -13.84 -6.67 -11.12
N PRO A 87 -14.26 -7.75 -10.45
CA PRO A 87 -14.13 -7.88 -9.02
C PRO A 87 -12.68 -7.78 -8.56
N VAL A 88 -12.42 -6.89 -7.60
CA VAL A 88 -11.09 -6.71 -7.00
C VAL A 88 -11.07 -7.32 -5.60
N VAL A 89 -10.00 -8.01 -5.28
CA VAL A 89 -9.75 -8.57 -3.94
C VAL A 89 -8.42 -8.04 -3.42
N VAL A 90 -8.45 -7.38 -2.28
CA VAL A 90 -7.24 -6.94 -1.56
C VAL A 90 -7.09 -7.76 -0.28
N ARG A 91 -6.02 -8.54 -0.20
CA ARG A 91 -5.68 -9.32 1.00
C ARG A 91 -4.76 -8.53 1.92
N GLY A 92 -5.30 -8.17 3.09
CA GLY A 92 -4.63 -7.40 4.13
C GLY A 92 -5.43 -6.15 4.54
N SER A 93 -5.18 -5.63 5.75
CA SER A 93 -5.87 -4.46 6.30
C SER A 93 -4.94 -3.52 7.08
N GLY A 94 -3.62 -3.56 6.78
CA GLY A 94 -2.59 -2.71 7.37
C GLY A 94 -2.47 -1.34 6.69
N GLY A 95 -1.40 -0.61 7.01
CA GLY A 95 -1.16 0.73 6.46
C GLY A 95 -1.07 0.78 4.94
N MET A 96 -0.36 -0.18 4.31
CA MET A 96 -0.29 -0.29 2.85
C MET A 96 -1.64 -0.62 2.21
N ALA A 97 -2.47 -1.45 2.87
CA ALA A 97 -3.82 -1.74 2.41
C ALA A 97 -4.69 -0.49 2.27
N ASN A 98 -4.53 0.48 3.19
CA ASN A 98 -5.27 1.74 3.11
C ASN A 98 -4.89 2.54 1.86
N ALA A 99 -3.61 2.59 1.49
CA ALA A 99 -3.14 3.27 0.28
C ALA A 99 -3.65 2.57 -1.00
N VAL A 100 -3.54 1.24 -1.04
CA VAL A 100 -3.98 0.42 -2.19
C VAL A 100 -5.48 0.51 -2.40
N VAL A 101 -6.29 0.28 -1.34
CA VAL A 101 -7.76 0.34 -1.46
C VAL A 101 -8.22 1.75 -1.83
N ALA A 102 -7.60 2.80 -1.27
CA ALA A 102 -7.92 4.18 -1.65
C ALA A 102 -7.64 4.46 -3.13
N ALA A 103 -6.45 4.07 -3.61
CA ALA A 103 -6.06 4.28 -5.01
C ALA A 103 -7.01 3.55 -5.96
N ILE A 104 -7.36 2.29 -5.67
CA ILE A 104 -8.31 1.52 -6.48
C ILE A 104 -9.72 2.13 -6.44
N ALA A 105 -10.20 2.52 -5.25
CA ALA A 105 -11.52 3.13 -5.09
C ALA A 105 -11.65 4.47 -5.84
N ASP A 106 -10.57 5.26 -5.90
CA ASP A 106 -10.56 6.53 -6.63
C ASP A 106 -10.58 6.36 -8.16
N HIS A 107 -10.32 5.14 -8.66
CA HIS A 107 -10.60 4.74 -10.06
C HIS A 107 -12.04 4.22 -10.25
N SER A 108 -12.94 4.46 -9.30
CA SER A 108 -14.34 4.00 -9.31
C SER A 108 -14.50 2.47 -9.29
N ILE A 109 -13.47 1.77 -8.85
CA ILE A 109 -13.46 0.31 -8.72
C ILE A 109 -13.93 -0.07 -7.32
N THR A 110 -14.85 -1.02 -7.23
CA THR A 110 -15.28 -1.62 -5.96
C THR A 110 -14.65 -3.00 -5.77
N GLY A 111 -14.56 -3.45 -4.52
CA GLY A 111 -13.93 -4.73 -4.25
C GLY A 111 -14.22 -5.30 -2.87
N THR A 112 -13.46 -6.32 -2.52
CA THR A 112 -13.53 -7.01 -1.24
C THR A 112 -12.18 -6.94 -0.53
N VAL A 113 -12.20 -6.47 0.71
CA VAL A 113 -11.04 -6.59 1.63
C VAL A 113 -11.10 -7.96 2.29
N VAL A 114 -10.06 -8.75 2.13
CA VAL A 114 -9.88 -10.04 2.79
C VAL A 114 -8.84 -9.91 3.89
N ALA A 115 -9.22 -10.09 5.16
CA ALA A 115 -8.30 -9.93 6.27
C ALA A 115 -8.64 -10.86 7.44
N ARG A 116 -7.59 -11.35 8.14
CA ARG A 116 -7.72 -12.17 9.35
C ARG A 116 -8.33 -11.39 10.52
N ASN A 117 -7.98 -10.11 10.63
CA ASN A 117 -8.55 -9.23 11.64
C ASN A 117 -9.81 -8.57 11.10
N ALA A 118 -10.97 -9.06 11.56
CA ALA A 118 -12.27 -8.58 11.11
C ALA A 118 -12.48 -7.08 11.40
N ALA A 119 -12.06 -6.61 12.57
CA ALA A 119 -12.28 -5.21 12.95
C ALA A 119 -11.55 -4.23 12.00
N THR A 120 -10.27 -4.48 11.72
CA THR A 120 -9.50 -3.63 10.79
C THR A 120 -9.93 -3.82 9.34
N GLY A 121 -10.29 -5.04 8.92
CA GLY A 121 -10.79 -5.34 7.59
C GLY A 121 -12.12 -4.67 7.30
N GLN A 122 -13.09 -4.78 8.20
CA GLN A 122 -14.40 -4.12 8.09
C GLN A 122 -14.28 -2.59 8.11
N SER A 123 -13.44 -2.05 9.00
CA SER A 123 -13.19 -0.62 9.07
C SER A 123 -12.61 -0.07 7.76
N LEU A 124 -11.64 -0.78 7.17
CA LEU A 124 -11.05 -0.40 5.89
C LEU A 124 -12.08 -0.49 4.76
N ALA A 125 -12.79 -1.61 4.64
CA ALA A 125 -13.80 -1.82 3.60
C ALA A 125 -14.90 -0.74 3.67
N SER A 126 -15.48 -0.51 4.85
CA SER A 126 -16.54 0.47 5.05
C SER A 126 -16.14 1.90 4.68
N ARG A 127 -14.87 2.27 4.91
CA ARG A 127 -14.33 3.60 4.57
C ARG A 127 -14.42 3.92 3.09
N TYR A 128 -14.32 2.91 2.24
CA TYR A 128 -14.31 3.06 0.78
C TYR A 128 -15.55 2.45 0.09
N GLY A 129 -16.56 2.04 0.86
CA GLY A 129 -17.78 1.42 0.31
C GLY A 129 -17.55 0.01 -0.25
N TRP A 130 -16.51 -0.68 0.23
CA TRP A 130 -16.15 -2.03 -0.19
C TRP A 130 -16.77 -3.08 0.73
N SER A 131 -16.79 -4.34 0.27
CA SER A 131 -17.15 -5.49 1.08
C SER A 131 -15.97 -5.99 1.92
N TYR A 132 -16.27 -6.68 3.02
CA TYR A 132 -15.29 -7.42 3.82
C TYR A 132 -15.61 -8.91 3.79
N SER A 133 -14.58 -9.75 3.76
CA SER A 133 -14.68 -11.20 3.93
C SER A 133 -13.45 -11.74 4.66
N ASP A 134 -13.57 -12.88 5.31
CA ASP A 134 -12.46 -13.66 5.88
C ASP A 134 -11.79 -14.60 4.85
N ALA A 135 -12.48 -14.83 3.72
CA ALA A 135 -12.02 -15.68 2.62
C ALA A 135 -12.20 -14.98 1.26
N VAL A 136 -11.41 -15.39 0.29
CA VAL A 136 -11.52 -14.91 -1.10
C VAL A 136 -12.86 -15.34 -1.69
N PRO A 137 -13.66 -14.41 -2.25
CA PRO A 137 -14.95 -14.73 -2.87
C PRO A 137 -14.82 -15.76 -3.99
N ALA A 138 -15.89 -16.52 -4.22
CA ALA A 138 -15.99 -17.42 -5.36
C ALA A 138 -16.21 -16.64 -6.67
N GLY A 139 -15.97 -17.31 -7.82
CA GLY A 139 -16.15 -16.74 -9.16
C GLY A 139 -14.88 -16.12 -9.73
N ASP A 140 -15.01 -15.49 -10.89
CA ASP A 140 -13.91 -14.81 -11.58
C ASP A 140 -13.44 -13.58 -10.81
N LEU A 141 -12.15 -13.32 -10.87
CA LEU A 141 -11.49 -12.20 -10.20
C LEU A 141 -10.80 -11.33 -11.25
N GLY A 142 -10.96 -10.01 -11.15
CA GLY A 142 -10.26 -9.10 -12.03
C GLY A 142 -8.83 -8.86 -11.56
N LEU A 143 -8.71 -8.27 -10.39
CA LEU A 143 -7.42 -7.97 -9.77
C LEU A 143 -7.36 -8.59 -8.37
N VAL A 144 -6.33 -9.35 -8.08
CA VAL A 144 -6.00 -9.78 -6.72
C VAL A 144 -4.74 -9.09 -6.24
N VAL A 145 -4.79 -8.50 -5.05
CA VAL A 145 -3.68 -7.70 -4.49
C VAL A 145 -3.25 -8.27 -3.14
N ASN A 146 -1.99 -8.62 -3.01
CA ASN A 146 -1.36 -8.91 -1.73
C ASN A 146 -0.77 -7.64 -1.11
N VAL A 147 -1.28 -7.23 0.03
CA VAL A 147 -0.73 -6.14 0.86
C VAL A 147 -0.33 -6.62 2.25
N THR A 148 -0.14 -7.92 2.39
CA THR A 148 0.37 -8.57 3.62
C THR A 148 1.88 -8.78 3.52
N PRO A 149 2.57 -9.10 4.64
CA PRO A 149 3.98 -9.49 4.59
C PRO A 149 4.22 -10.91 4.04
N LEU A 150 3.20 -11.67 3.64
CA LEU A 150 3.37 -13.02 3.08
C LEU A 150 4.24 -12.96 1.82
N GLY A 151 5.29 -13.75 1.77
CA GLY A 151 6.30 -13.75 0.70
C GLY A 151 7.44 -12.74 0.89
N MET A 152 7.36 -11.85 1.89
CA MET A 152 8.45 -10.94 2.22
C MET A 152 9.60 -11.68 2.91
N ALA A 153 10.82 -11.25 2.66
CA ALA A 153 12.02 -11.82 3.31
C ALA A 153 11.87 -11.86 4.84
N GLY A 154 12.08 -13.02 5.44
CA GLY A 154 11.93 -13.29 6.86
C GLY A 154 11.07 -14.52 7.16
N ALA A 155 10.27 -14.47 8.20
CA ALA A 155 9.50 -15.63 8.69
C ALA A 155 8.46 -16.13 7.67
N ASP A 156 7.90 -15.25 6.87
CA ASP A 156 6.82 -15.56 5.91
C ASP A 156 7.33 -15.64 4.46
N ALA A 157 8.65 -15.79 4.24
CA ALA A 157 9.28 -15.74 2.91
C ALA A 157 8.73 -16.79 1.92
N ASP A 158 8.36 -17.97 2.41
CA ASP A 158 7.83 -19.06 1.59
C ASP A 158 6.29 -19.09 1.54
N ALA A 159 5.63 -18.14 2.20
CA ALA A 159 4.18 -18.11 2.27
C ALA A 159 3.57 -17.49 1.00
N GLN A 160 2.70 -18.24 0.34
CA GLN A 160 1.93 -17.76 -0.81
C GLN A 160 0.62 -17.15 -0.33
N SER A 161 0.37 -15.89 -0.69
CA SER A 161 -0.78 -15.13 -0.19
C SER A 161 -2.11 -15.52 -0.86
N PHE A 162 -2.11 -16.02 -2.09
CA PHE A 162 -3.28 -16.57 -2.79
C PHE A 162 -2.93 -17.97 -3.30
N SER A 163 -3.86 -18.91 -3.20
CA SER A 163 -3.69 -20.26 -3.74
C SER A 163 -3.63 -20.26 -5.27
N ASP A 164 -3.05 -21.32 -5.86
CA ASP A 164 -3.02 -21.46 -7.32
C ASP A 164 -4.42 -21.41 -7.95
N ALA A 165 -5.43 -21.97 -7.28
CA ALA A 165 -6.81 -21.93 -7.74
C ALA A 165 -7.41 -20.51 -7.71
N GLU A 166 -7.04 -19.68 -6.75
CA GLU A 166 -7.44 -18.26 -6.70
C GLU A 166 -6.72 -17.45 -7.77
N ILE A 167 -5.42 -17.70 -7.99
CA ILE A 167 -4.61 -17.05 -9.03
C ILE A 167 -5.17 -17.35 -10.42
N GLN A 168 -5.53 -18.61 -10.71
CA GLN A 168 -6.10 -19.00 -12.02
C GLN A 168 -7.41 -18.31 -12.37
N ARG A 169 -8.15 -17.81 -11.37
CA ARG A 169 -9.40 -17.04 -11.56
C ARG A 169 -9.16 -15.55 -11.72
N ALA A 170 -7.92 -15.08 -11.48
CA ALA A 170 -7.56 -13.67 -11.59
C ALA A 170 -7.09 -13.33 -13.01
N ARG A 171 -7.41 -12.11 -13.47
CA ARG A 171 -6.85 -11.57 -14.71
C ARG A 171 -5.49 -10.92 -14.48
N VAL A 172 -5.28 -10.33 -13.30
CA VAL A 172 -4.02 -9.68 -12.91
C VAL A 172 -3.75 -9.98 -11.43
N VAL A 173 -2.51 -10.24 -11.11
CA VAL A 173 -2.00 -10.40 -9.75
C VAL A 173 -1.09 -9.22 -9.42
N PHE A 174 -1.34 -8.54 -8.32
CA PHE A 174 -0.49 -7.48 -7.80
C PHE A 174 0.06 -7.86 -6.42
N ASP A 175 1.37 -7.86 -6.29
CA ASP A 175 2.04 -8.07 -5.00
C ASP A 175 2.84 -6.81 -4.61
N VAL A 176 2.51 -6.18 -3.49
CA VAL A 176 3.22 -4.97 -3.03
C VAL A 176 4.53 -5.27 -2.29
N VAL A 177 4.85 -6.54 -2.09
CA VAL A 177 6.14 -6.95 -1.49
C VAL A 177 7.27 -6.62 -2.46
N ALA A 178 8.16 -5.71 -2.04
CA ALA A 178 9.27 -5.25 -2.86
C ALA A 178 10.52 -6.14 -2.74
N PHE A 179 10.68 -6.84 -1.62
CA PHE A 179 11.85 -7.71 -1.37
C PHE A 179 11.44 -9.03 -0.71
N PRO A 180 11.66 -10.16 -1.43
CA PRO A 180 12.11 -10.25 -2.82
C PRO A 180 11.03 -9.76 -3.79
N VAL A 181 11.40 -9.31 -4.98
CA VAL A 181 10.42 -8.99 -6.04
C VAL A 181 9.70 -10.25 -6.51
N GLU A 182 10.43 -11.34 -6.68
CA GLU A 182 9.88 -12.65 -7.03
C GLU A 182 9.41 -13.41 -5.78
N THR A 183 8.29 -12.98 -5.23
CA THR A 183 7.62 -13.67 -4.12
C THR A 183 7.04 -15.03 -4.57
N PRO A 184 6.65 -15.93 -3.64
CA PRO A 184 5.88 -17.12 -4.00
C PRO A 184 4.64 -16.81 -4.83
N LEU A 185 3.93 -15.72 -4.54
CA LEU A 185 2.76 -15.28 -5.31
C LEU A 185 3.14 -14.93 -6.76
N ILE A 186 4.15 -14.11 -6.96
CA ILE A 186 4.62 -13.68 -8.31
C ILE A 186 5.10 -14.89 -9.11
N ARG A 187 5.90 -15.78 -8.50
CA ARG A 187 6.34 -17.02 -9.17
C ARG A 187 5.17 -17.92 -9.57
N ALA A 188 4.17 -18.07 -8.69
CA ALA A 188 2.98 -18.87 -8.99
C ALA A 188 2.16 -18.26 -10.13
N ALA A 189 1.91 -16.95 -10.11
CA ALA A 189 1.18 -16.26 -11.17
C ALA A 189 1.90 -16.37 -12.51
N THR A 190 3.21 -16.17 -12.56
CA THR A 190 4.03 -16.32 -13.77
C THR A 190 3.95 -17.75 -14.32
N ARG A 191 4.09 -18.77 -13.46
CA ARG A 191 3.95 -20.18 -13.85
C ARG A 191 2.57 -20.49 -14.43
N LEU A 192 1.53 -19.86 -13.91
CA LEU A 192 0.14 -20.05 -14.36
C LEU A 192 -0.24 -19.16 -15.55
N GLY A 193 0.67 -18.33 -16.04
CA GLY A 193 0.44 -17.45 -17.19
C GLY A 193 -0.45 -16.24 -16.87
N VAL A 194 -0.59 -15.85 -15.60
CA VAL A 194 -1.38 -14.71 -15.18
C VAL A 194 -0.47 -13.46 -15.12
N PRO A 195 -0.85 -12.34 -15.75
CA PRO A 195 -0.11 -11.08 -15.70
C PRO A 195 0.13 -10.60 -14.26
N VAL A 196 1.30 -9.98 -14.02
CA VAL A 196 1.71 -9.54 -12.69
C VAL A 196 2.07 -8.07 -12.65
N ILE A 197 1.78 -7.42 -11.52
CA ILE A 197 2.33 -6.14 -11.09
C ILE A 197 3.14 -6.43 -9.83
N THR A 198 4.37 -5.95 -9.78
CA THR A 198 5.31 -6.31 -8.71
C THR A 198 5.52 -5.18 -7.71
N GLY A 199 5.90 -5.52 -6.50
CA GLY A 199 6.31 -4.55 -5.49
C GLY A 199 7.58 -3.78 -5.86
N GLY A 200 8.40 -4.30 -6.78
CA GLY A 200 9.53 -3.58 -7.36
C GLY A 200 9.09 -2.34 -8.13
N GLU A 201 7.97 -2.41 -8.84
CA GLU A 201 7.40 -1.28 -9.58
C GLU A 201 6.83 -0.20 -8.64
N VAL A 202 6.40 -0.57 -7.42
CA VAL A 202 5.89 0.40 -6.43
C VAL A 202 7.00 1.32 -5.89
N ILE A 203 8.25 0.85 -5.89
CA ILE A 203 9.41 1.57 -5.32
C ILE A 203 10.37 2.14 -6.37
N SER A 204 10.05 1.99 -7.66
CA SER A 204 10.89 2.45 -8.78
C SER A 204 10.77 3.95 -9.11
#